data_c8ab41ed173dee4e9c7c6771058ae063
#
_entry.id   c8ab41ed173dee4e9c7c6771058ae063
#
_cell.length_a   1.000
_cell.length_b   1.000
_cell.length_c   1.000
_cell.angle_alpha   90.00
_cell.angle_beta   90.00
_cell.angle_gamma   90.00
#
_symmetry.space_group_name_H-M   'P 1'
#
loop_
_entity.id
_entity.type
_entity.pdbx_description
1 polymer ?
#
loop_
_entity_poly.entity_id
_entity_poly.type
_entity_poly.pdbx_seq_one_letter_code
_entity_poly.pdbx_strand_id
1 'polypeptide(L)'
;MDEQRQDLGAAFARLTRAMIEAETPVLRAHEVEMWDYVVLSALEDGPAPTQSELAAVVGRDKTRLIPILDRLEARGLLGRTPDPADRRNRVVTLTAEGRAVVRSCRRGIRRVEADLLAELDPGERSVFVSVLDRLAERVRHRP
;
A
#
# COMPACT_ATOMS: atom_id res chain seq x y z
N MET A 1 31.13 -20.25 1.88
CA MET A 1 30.82 -18.98 2.57
C MET A 1 29.34 -18.64 2.61
N ASP A 2 28.51 -19.33 1.88
CA ASP A 2 27.06 -19.02 1.81
C ASP A 2 26.16 -19.88 2.71
N GLU A 3 26.68 -20.94 3.32
CA GLU A 3 25.89 -21.88 4.12
C GLU A 3 25.36 -21.33 5.46
N GLN A 4 25.86 -20.19 5.93
CA GLN A 4 25.43 -19.55 7.18
C GLN A 4 24.55 -18.32 6.96
N ARG A 5 24.33 -17.93 5.72
CA ARG A 5 23.45 -16.78 5.40
C ARG A 5 21.98 -17.19 5.54
N GLN A 6 21.21 -16.38 6.25
CA GLN A 6 19.78 -16.57 6.35
C GLN A 6 19.12 -16.49 4.98
N ASP A 7 18.12 -17.35 4.72
CA ASP A 7 17.33 -17.29 3.50
C ASP A 7 16.66 -15.93 3.33
N LEU A 8 16.70 -15.40 2.11
CA LEU A 8 16.09 -14.11 1.78
C LEU A 8 14.61 -14.06 2.16
N GLY A 9 13.86 -15.12 1.88
CA GLY A 9 12.44 -15.18 2.22
C GLY A 9 12.19 -15.03 3.72
N ALA A 10 13.00 -15.67 4.57
CA ALA A 10 12.90 -15.54 6.01
C ALA A 10 13.27 -14.13 6.49
N ALA A 11 14.29 -13.50 5.88
CA ALA A 11 14.67 -12.13 6.18
C ALA A 11 13.56 -11.14 5.80
N PHE A 12 13.01 -11.26 4.60
CA PHE A 12 11.88 -10.44 4.16
C PHE A 12 10.65 -10.62 5.05
N ALA A 13 10.34 -11.86 5.45
CA ALA A 13 9.20 -12.13 6.32
C ALA A 13 9.36 -11.43 7.69
N ARG A 14 10.55 -11.45 8.26
CA ARG A 14 10.84 -10.75 9.53
C ARG A 14 10.74 -9.24 9.39
N LEU A 15 11.32 -8.67 8.34
CA LEU A 15 11.25 -7.24 8.08
C LEU A 15 9.81 -6.79 7.84
N THR A 16 9.06 -7.54 7.03
CA THR A 16 7.64 -7.25 6.75
C THR A 16 6.81 -7.27 8.04
N ARG A 17 7.01 -8.26 8.89
CA ARG A 17 6.31 -8.33 10.18
C ARG A 17 6.64 -7.13 11.07
N ALA A 18 7.92 -6.80 11.20
CA ALA A 18 8.35 -5.64 11.98
C ALA A 18 7.75 -4.32 11.44
N MET A 19 7.72 -4.16 10.13
CA MET A 19 7.09 -2.99 9.49
C MET A 19 5.60 -2.92 9.79
N ILE A 20 4.86 -4.00 9.61
CA ILE A 20 3.42 -4.05 9.88
C ILE A 20 3.13 -3.71 11.36
N GLU A 21 3.89 -4.29 12.29
CA GLU A 21 3.76 -4.00 13.72
C GLU A 21 4.01 -2.53 14.05
N ALA A 22 5.00 -1.92 13.41
CA ALA A 22 5.35 -0.53 13.63
C ALA A 22 4.37 0.45 12.94
N GLU A 23 3.86 0.10 11.78
CA GLU A 23 2.93 0.94 11.00
C GLU A 23 1.49 0.89 11.55
N THR A 24 1.07 -0.21 12.14
CA THR A 24 -0.30 -0.41 12.62
C THR A 24 -0.76 0.70 13.58
N PRO A 25 0.00 1.11 14.60
CA PRO A 25 -0.42 2.21 15.48
C PRO A 25 -0.56 3.55 14.74
N VAL A 26 0.30 3.80 13.75
CA VAL A 26 0.23 5.01 12.91
C VAL A 26 -1.07 5.06 12.13
N LEU A 27 -1.44 3.95 11.50
CA LEU A 27 -2.68 3.84 10.72
C LEU A 27 -3.91 3.96 11.64
N ARG A 28 -3.90 3.29 12.78
CA ARG A 28 -5.00 3.34 13.75
C ARG A 28 -5.24 4.75 14.31
N ALA A 29 -4.20 5.57 14.45
CA ALA A 29 -4.34 6.95 14.86
C ALA A 29 -5.19 7.78 13.86
N HIS A 30 -5.30 7.32 12.61
CA HIS A 30 -6.14 7.89 11.57
C HIS A 30 -7.41 7.04 11.30
N GLU A 31 -7.71 6.08 12.16
CA GLU A 31 -8.82 5.14 12.01
C GLU A 31 -8.76 4.36 10.69
N VAL A 32 -7.55 3.99 10.27
CA VAL A 32 -7.24 3.29 9.02
C VAL A 32 -6.62 1.94 9.35
N GLU A 33 -7.10 0.90 8.70
CA GLU A 33 -6.48 -0.42 8.73
C GLU A 33 -5.48 -0.56 7.56
N MET A 34 -4.61 -1.56 7.64
CA MET A 34 -3.57 -1.77 6.62
C MET A 34 -4.17 -1.88 5.21
N TRP A 35 -5.24 -2.66 5.04
CA TRP A 35 -5.89 -2.79 3.73
C TRP A 35 -6.59 -1.53 3.25
N ASP A 36 -7.12 -0.73 4.17
CA ASP A 36 -7.66 0.59 3.84
C ASP A 36 -6.56 1.48 3.24
N TYR A 37 -5.39 1.50 3.88
CA TYR A 37 -4.26 2.29 3.42
C TYR A 37 -3.74 1.80 2.06
N VAL A 38 -3.62 0.49 1.87
CA VAL A 38 -3.21 -0.11 0.59
C VAL A 38 -4.14 0.34 -0.55
N VAL A 39 -5.45 0.26 -0.32
CA VAL A 39 -6.46 0.67 -1.30
C VAL A 39 -6.39 2.18 -1.59
N LEU A 40 -6.42 3.00 -0.55
CA LEU A 40 -6.38 4.46 -0.70
C LEU A 40 -5.08 4.93 -1.37
N SER A 41 -3.96 4.35 -1.01
CA SER A 41 -2.65 4.65 -1.59
C SER A 41 -2.59 4.31 -3.08
N ALA A 42 -3.16 3.17 -3.48
CA ALA A 42 -3.23 2.77 -4.89
C ALA A 42 -4.07 3.74 -5.73
N LEU A 43 -5.10 4.35 -5.15
CA LEU A 43 -5.94 5.34 -5.83
C LEU A 43 -5.26 6.70 -6.01
N GLU A 44 -4.25 7.00 -5.19
CA GLU A 44 -3.47 8.25 -5.34
C GLU A 44 -2.48 8.18 -6.50
N ASP A 45 -1.91 7.00 -6.75
CA ASP A 45 -0.74 6.82 -7.61
C ASP A 45 -1.08 6.60 -9.10
N GLY A 46 -2.35 6.62 -9.50
CA GLY A 46 -2.71 6.34 -10.89
C GLY A 46 -4.09 6.86 -11.29
N PRO A 47 -4.46 6.65 -12.56
CA PRO A 47 -5.81 6.97 -13.02
C PRO A 47 -6.86 6.15 -12.27
N ALA A 48 -8.07 6.69 -12.15
CA ALA A 48 -9.18 6.03 -11.47
C ALA A 48 -9.46 4.64 -12.09
N PRO A 49 -9.20 3.54 -11.39
CA PRO A 49 -9.41 2.19 -11.92
C PRO A 49 -10.85 1.74 -11.74
N THR A 50 -11.25 0.71 -12.52
CA THR A 50 -12.43 -0.07 -12.17
C THR A 50 -12.17 -0.88 -10.90
N GLN A 51 -13.24 -1.38 -10.27
CA GLN A 51 -13.09 -2.23 -9.08
C GLN A 51 -12.26 -3.49 -9.38
N SER A 52 -12.42 -4.07 -10.58
CA SER A 52 -11.65 -5.24 -11.00
C SER A 52 -10.17 -4.92 -11.20
N GLU A 53 -9.87 -3.79 -11.84
CA GLU A 53 -8.49 -3.32 -12.01
C GLU A 53 -7.82 -3.01 -10.67
N LEU A 54 -8.55 -2.35 -9.77
CA LEU A 54 -8.05 -2.05 -8.43
C LEU A 54 -7.75 -3.33 -7.64
N ALA A 55 -8.63 -4.33 -7.71
CA ALA A 55 -8.41 -5.63 -7.08
C ALA A 55 -7.11 -6.27 -7.55
N ALA A 56 -6.83 -6.23 -8.86
CA ALA A 56 -5.58 -6.72 -9.42
C ALA A 56 -4.37 -5.94 -8.92
N VAL A 57 -4.46 -4.61 -8.89
CA VAL A 57 -3.35 -3.74 -8.43
C VAL A 57 -3.00 -3.98 -6.96
N VAL A 58 -4.00 -4.11 -6.08
CA VAL A 58 -3.76 -4.32 -4.64
C VAL A 58 -3.52 -5.79 -4.28
N GLY A 59 -3.64 -6.70 -5.24
CA GLY A 59 -3.40 -8.14 -5.00
C GLY A 59 -4.46 -8.80 -4.14
N ARG A 60 -5.71 -8.35 -4.25
CA ARG A 60 -6.83 -8.90 -3.47
C ARG A 60 -8.00 -9.24 -4.39
N ASP A 61 -8.73 -10.31 -4.10
CA ASP A 61 -9.91 -10.65 -4.89
C ASP A 61 -11.04 -9.61 -4.69
N LYS A 62 -11.89 -9.48 -5.70
CA LYS A 62 -12.97 -8.49 -5.71
C LYS A 62 -13.97 -8.69 -4.56
N THR A 63 -14.22 -9.94 -4.16
CA THR A 63 -15.14 -10.26 -3.06
C THR A 63 -14.67 -9.68 -1.73
N ARG A 64 -13.37 -9.69 -1.48
CA ARG A 64 -12.77 -9.11 -0.27
C ARG A 64 -12.55 -7.61 -0.38
N LEU A 65 -12.39 -7.09 -1.59
CA LEU A 65 -12.19 -5.67 -1.84
C LEU A 65 -13.47 -4.87 -1.63
N ILE A 66 -14.62 -5.35 -2.09
CA ILE A 66 -15.88 -4.61 -2.04
C ILE A 66 -16.25 -4.14 -0.61
N PRO A 67 -16.18 -4.97 0.44
CA PRO A 67 -16.44 -4.49 1.80
C PRO A 67 -15.52 -3.36 2.26
N ILE A 68 -14.26 -3.37 1.81
CA ILE A 68 -13.29 -2.29 2.08
C ILE A 68 -13.75 -1.01 1.39
N LEU A 69 -14.12 -1.10 0.11
CA LEU A 69 -14.62 0.05 -0.65
C LEU A 69 -15.91 0.62 -0.04
N ASP A 70 -16.84 -0.23 0.37
CA ASP A 70 -18.09 0.18 1.02
C ASP A 70 -17.83 0.98 2.29
N ARG A 71 -16.92 0.51 3.14
CA ARG A 71 -16.54 1.17 4.38
C ARG A 71 -15.85 2.51 4.12
N LEU A 72 -14.93 2.57 3.17
CA LEU A 72 -14.19 3.79 2.84
C LEU A 72 -15.09 4.84 2.16
N GLU A 73 -16.02 4.39 1.31
CA GLU A 73 -17.02 5.28 0.70
C GLU A 73 -17.95 5.86 1.75
N ALA A 74 -18.42 5.05 2.70
CA ALA A 74 -19.27 5.51 3.80
C ALA A 74 -18.58 6.57 4.66
N ARG A 75 -17.25 6.53 4.76
CA ARG A 75 -16.44 7.54 5.46
C ARG A 75 -16.11 8.76 4.58
N GLY A 76 -16.53 8.79 3.33
CA GLY A 76 -16.24 9.88 2.42
C GLY A 76 -14.79 9.95 1.93
N LEU A 77 -14.02 8.84 2.00
CA LEU A 77 -12.62 8.80 1.61
C LEU A 77 -12.43 8.43 0.14
N LEU A 78 -13.40 7.78 -0.46
CA LEU A 78 -13.44 7.49 -1.90
C LEU A 78 -14.88 7.57 -2.41
N GLY A 79 -15.03 7.61 -3.73
CA GLY A 79 -16.31 7.54 -4.41
C GLY A 79 -16.28 6.49 -5.50
N ARG A 80 -17.46 5.97 -5.85
CA ARG A 80 -17.63 5.03 -6.94
C ARG A 80 -18.70 5.56 -7.88
N THR A 81 -18.39 5.57 -9.18
CA THR A 81 -19.29 6.01 -10.23
C THR A 81 -19.32 4.99 -11.36
N PRO A 82 -20.43 4.91 -12.14
CA PRO A 82 -20.43 4.06 -13.33
C PRO A 82 -19.32 4.47 -14.30
N ASP A 83 -18.65 3.47 -14.91
CA ASP A 83 -17.66 3.72 -15.95
C ASP A 83 -18.36 4.28 -17.19
N PRO A 84 -17.93 5.45 -17.73
CA PRO A 84 -18.50 5.99 -18.95
C PRO A 84 -18.36 5.06 -20.17
N ALA A 85 -17.33 4.24 -20.22
CA ALA A 85 -17.07 3.28 -21.30
C ALA A 85 -17.90 2.01 -21.17
N ASP A 86 -18.19 1.56 -19.94
CA ASP A 86 -19.04 0.38 -19.67
C ASP A 86 -19.74 0.55 -18.32
N ARG A 87 -21.01 0.93 -18.35
CA ARG A 87 -21.81 1.22 -17.15
C ARG A 87 -22.00 0.04 -16.20
N ARG A 88 -21.68 -1.17 -16.62
CA ARG A 88 -21.67 -2.35 -15.74
C ARG A 88 -20.50 -2.34 -14.75
N ASN A 89 -19.46 -1.59 -15.05
CA ASN A 89 -18.29 -1.41 -14.22
C ASN A 89 -18.39 -0.14 -13.37
N ARG A 90 -17.74 -0.15 -12.21
CA ARG A 90 -17.62 1.00 -11.32
C ARG A 90 -16.19 1.50 -11.34
N VAL A 91 -16.03 2.80 -11.53
CA VAL A 91 -14.75 3.50 -11.40
C VAL A 91 -14.64 4.03 -9.98
N VAL A 92 -13.47 3.84 -9.38
CA VAL A 92 -13.17 4.24 -8.00
C VAL A 92 -12.27 5.47 -8.02
N THR A 93 -12.65 6.50 -7.28
CA THR A 93 -11.93 7.78 -7.23
C THR A 93 -11.67 8.19 -5.78
N LEU A 94 -10.46 8.64 -5.52
CA LEU A 94 -10.07 9.18 -4.21
C LEU A 94 -10.67 10.58 -4.01
N THR A 95 -11.29 10.83 -2.85
CA THR A 95 -11.78 12.16 -2.48
C THR A 95 -10.65 13.05 -1.94
N ALA A 96 -10.92 14.35 -1.77
CA ALA A 96 -9.98 15.26 -1.12
C ALA A 96 -9.67 14.82 0.31
N GLU A 97 -10.68 14.36 1.07
CA GLU A 97 -10.55 13.83 2.41
C GLU A 97 -9.70 12.55 2.41
N GLY A 98 -9.96 11.64 1.48
CA GLY A 98 -9.17 10.43 1.31
C GLY A 98 -7.71 10.72 1.02
N ARG A 99 -7.44 11.69 0.16
CA ARG A 99 -6.08 12.15 -0.16
C ARG A 99 -5.37 12.72 1.07
N ALA A 100 -6.08 13.50 1.88
CA ALA A 100 -5.54 14.05 3.13
C ALA A 100 -5.18 12.95 4.13
N VAL A 101 -6.03 11.94 4.27
CA VAL A 101 -5.77 10.77 5.14
C VAL A 101 -4.54 9.99 4.65
N VAL A 102 -4.43 9.71 3.35
CA VAL A 102 -3.26 9.03 2.77
C VAL A 102 -1.97 9.79 3.08
N ARG A 103 -1.95 11.09 2.87
CA ARG A 103 -0.77 11.92 3.13
C ARG A 103 -0.36 11.90 4.60
N SER A 104 -1.33 11.99 5.51
CA SER A 104 -1.07 11.94 6.95
C SER A 104 -0.53 10.57 7.38
N CYS A 105 -1.12 9.49 6.92
CA CYS A 105 -0.62 8.14 7.16
C CYS A 105 0.79 7.96 6.61
N ARG A 106 1.03 8.42 5.38
CA ARG A 106 2.35 8.31 4.72
C ARG A 106 3.44 9.03 5.50
N ARG A 107 3.17 10.23 6.02
CA ARG A 107 4.13 10.93 6.88
C ARG A 107 4.52 10.12 8.12
N GLY A 108 3.54 9.51 8.77
CA GLY A 108 3.79 8.64 9.92
C GLY A 108 4.55 7.38 9.55
N ILE A 109 4.21 6.75 8.44
CA ILE A 109 4.91 5.56 7.91
C ILE A 109 6.37 5.90 7.59
N ARG A 110 6.64 7.05 6.96
CA ARG A 110 8.02 7.47 6.65
C ARG A 110 8.87 7.66 7.89
N ARG A 111 8.29 8.09 9.01
CA ARG A 111 9.01 8.15 10.29
C ARG A 111 9.35 6.76 10.81
N VAL A 112 8.42 5.83 10.74
CA VAL A 112 8.63 4.42 11.11
C VAL A 112 9.73 3.79 10.26
N GLU A 113 9.69 4.02 8.95
CA GLU A 113 10.72 3.55 8.01
C GLU A 113 12.09 4.14 8.37
N ALA A 114 12.16 5.44 8.66
CA ALA A 114 13.39 6.10 9.02
C ALA A 114 14.01 5.50 10.31
N ASP A 115 13.18 5.16 11.30
CA ASP A 115 13.63 4.51 12.53
C ASP A 115 14.18 3.12 12.26
N LEU A 116 13.51 2.32 11.42
CA LEU A 116 13.99 1.00 11.04
C LEU A 116 15.34 1.07 10.29
N LEU A 117 15.48 2.07 9.42
CA LEU A 117 16.66 2.24 8.57
C LEU A 117 17.77 3.06 9.26
N ALA A 118 17.57 3.45 10.52
CA ALA A 118 18.53 4.31 11.24
C ALA A 118 19.91 3.68 11.45
N GLU A 119 20.00 2.35 11.43
CA GLU A 119 21.29 1.64 11.54
C GLU A 119 22.12 1.71 10.25
N LEU A 120 21.50 2.06 9.13
CA LEU A 120 22.18 2.20 7.84
C LEU A 120 22.73 3.62 7.71
N ASP A 121 23.93 3.76 7.14
CA ASP A 121 24.41 5.08 6.74
C ASP A 121 23.56 5.62 5.56
N PRO A 122 23.60 6.94 5.26
CA PRO A 122 22.78 7.51 4.20
C PRO A 122 22.99 6.89 2.82
N GLY A 123 24.19 6.45 2.49
CA GLY A 123 24.51 5.78 1.24
C GLY A 123 23.90 4.40 1.16
N GLU A 124 24.06 3.60 2.20
CA GLU A 124 23.46 2.26 2.31
C GLU A 124 21.94 2.34 2.26
N ARG A 125 21.33 3.30 2.96
CA ARG A 125 19.89 3.51 2.96
C ARG A 125 19.36 3.80 1.57
N SER A 126 20.00 4.72 0.85
CA SER A 126 19.63 5.09 -0.51
C SER A 126 19.70 3.91 -1.47
N VAL A 127 20.78 3.13 -1.41
CA VAL A 127 20.96 1.92 -2.23
C VAL A 127 19.92 0.87 -1.88
N PHE A 128 19.71 0.62 -0.59
CA PHE A 128 18.72 -0.38 -0.13
C PHE A 128 17.32 -0.06 -0.65
N VAL A 129 16.83 1.16 -0.46
CA VAL A 129 15.49 1.58 -0.92
C VAL A 129 15.38 1.47 -2.44
N SER A 130 16.37 1.96 -3.19
CA SER A 130 16.37 1.89 -4.64
C SER A 130 16.36 0.46 -5.18
N VAL A 131 17.15 -0.43 -4.59
CA VAL A 131 17.20 -1.85 -4.99
C VAL A 131 15.90 -2.55 -4.64
N LEU A 132 15.35 -2.29 -3.46
CA LEU A 132 14.08 -2.86 -3.02
C LEU A 132 12.93 -2.47 -3.95
N ASP A 133 12.85 -1.19 -4.34
CA ASP A 133 11.83 -0.70 -5.27
C ASP A 133 11.92 -1.40 -6.63
N ARG A 134 13.13 -1.56 -7.17
CA ARG A 134 13.33 -2.27 -8.45
C ARG A 134 12.90 -3.74 -8.37
N LEU A 135 13.19 -4.40 -7.25
CA LEU A 135 12.80 -5.80 -7.05
C LEU A 135 11.27 -5.92 -6.91
N ALA A 136 10.66 -5.03 -6.15
CA ALA A 136 9.20 -4.99 -5.96
C ALA A 136 8.46 -4.76 -7.29
N GLU A 137 8.93 -3.82 -8.11
CA GLU A 137 8.37 -3.57 -9.44
C GLU A 137 8.48 -4.80 -10.35
N ARG A 138 9.63 -5.47 -10.34
CA ARG A 138 9.83 -6.67 -11.14
C ARG A 138 8.87 -7.79 -10.78
N VAL A 139 8.57 -7.96 -9.49
CA VAL A 139 7.64 -8.98 -9.02
C VAL A 139 6.20 -8.63 -9.42
N ARG A 140 5.83 -7.34 -9.38
CA ARG A 140 4.50 -6.85 -9.79
C ARG A 140 4.19 -7.19 -11.25
N HIS A 141 5.17 -7.12 -12.13
CA HIS A 141 5.01 -7.36 -13.58
C HIS A 141 5.32 -8.80 -14.01
N ARG A 142 5.43 -9.72 -13.07
CA ARG A 142 5.62 -11.13 -13.40
C ARG A 142 4.28 -11.73 -13.84
N PRO A 143 4.23 -12.35 -15.06
CA PRO A 143 3.00 -12.98 -15.57
C PRO A 143 2.56 -14.16 -14.70
#